data_846356d1f554b74999da35fc5c33295c
#
_entry.id   846356d1f554b74999da35fc5c33295c
#
_cell.length_a   1.000
_cell.length_b   1.000
_cell.length_c   1.000
_cell.angle_alpha   90.00
_cell.angle_beta   90.00
_cell.angle_gamma   90.00
#
_symmetry.space_group_name_H-M   'P 1'
#
loop_
_entity.id
_entity.type
_entity.pdbx_description
1 polymer ?
#
loop_
_entity_poly.entity_id
_entity_poly.type
_entity_poly.pdbx_seq_one_letter_code
_entity_poly.pdbx_strand_id
1 'polypeptide(L)'
;MNIRLYKLKFGLKPSQLFMVSAMVVNIGNYLYNLALGRLLGPEAFADAAILITFLLILSFMAMTLQLSVAKFTGSFDSAKKDAFLKYSRKWSLIIGCAVGLLIFMLATPLRQWFQTDSVLMFKIFAVGVPLYFLMSVNRGYFQGEQEFVKLSITYQGEMLSRLFLTLAFILILPFGSSELVAIGIVVSLFPGMLPYKKIVGKALPPIESEDISHLKKFVIVTALYELTQIIINNGDILLVKHFFDPHAAGLYSSMALIGRAVYFVAWMFVMLLLPEVVKLHKEGKDTQKLFFKYLGMITALTTGVVIITFLLPELIINVLFGNEYVEIAHLLWKYALASSLFALANVFVYYYLSLDKYLPVLLSGVFGLAQLGSIFIWHDSLATVVELQIIIMLGLLVFQGLYFLQQKKQSAQPI
;
A
#
# COMPACT_ATOMS: atom_id res chain seq x y z
N MET A 1 -24.33 16.14 -10.08
CA MET A 1 -24.18 16.89 -8.81
C MET A 1 -23.18 18.00 -9.07
N ASN A 2 -23.62 19.25 -8.99
CA ASN A 2 -22.91 20.42 -9.53
C ASN A 2 -21.62 20.73 -8.78
N ILE A 3 -20.47 20.69 -9.47
CA ILE A 3 -19.12 21.08 -8.95
C ILE A 3 -19.11 22.52 -8.38
N ARG A 4 -19.99 23.42 -8.88
CA ARG A 4 -20.14 24.78 -8.34
C ARG A 4 -20.67 24.83 -6.88
N LEU A 5 -21.44 23.87 -6.44
CA LEU A 5 -21.98 23.81 -5.07
C LEU A 5 -20.93 23.43 -4.02
N TYR A 6 -19.91 22.63 -4.41
CA TYR A 6 -18.81 22.27 -3.50
C TYR A 6 -17.82 23.40 -3.26
N LYS A 7 -17.55 24.24 -4.27
CA LYS A 7 -16.72 25.46 -4.09
C LYS A 7 -17.33 26.47 -3.10
N LEU A 8 -18.65 26.51 -3.01
CA LEU A 8 -19.37 27.45 -2.12
C LEU A 8 -19.44 26.98 -0.65
N LYS A 9 -19.30 25.67 -0.37
CA LYS A 9 -19.44 25.15 1.01
C LYS A 9 -18.13 24.97 1.78
N PHE A 10 -17.01 24.67 1.14
CA PHE A 10 -15.76 24.31 1.83
C PHE A 10 -14.53 25.09 1.38
N GLY A 11 -14.58 25.93 0.36
CA GLY A 11 -13.43 26.73 -0.13
C GLY A 11 -12.26 25.90 -0.73
N LEU A 12 -12.37 24.55 -0.75
CA LEU A 12 -11.32 23.64 -1.17
C LEU A 12 -11.37 23.38 -2.69
N LYS A 13 -10.19 23.32 -3.31
CA LYS A 13 -10.06 22.82 -4.69
C LYS A 13 -10.36 21.31 -4.75
N PRO A 14 -10.86 20.76 -5.88
CA PRO A 14 -11.15 19.32 -6.01
C PRO A 14 -9.97 18.41 -5.66
N SER A 15 -8.73 18.81 -5.97
CA SER A 15 -7.51 18.08 -5.60
C SER A 15 -7.26 18.07 -4.09
N GLN A 16 -7.51 19.18 -3.41
CA GLN A 16 -7.40 19.27 -1.94
C GLN A 16 -8.47 18.41 -1.26
N LEU A 17 -9.70 18.42 -1.79
CA LEU A 17 -10.76 17.54 -1.32
C LEU A 17 -10.38 16.06 -1.45
N PHE A 18 -9.75 15.68 -2.57
CA PHE A 18 -9.26 14.32 -2.76
C PHE A 18 -8.15 13.96 -1.74
N MET A 19 -7.22 14.86 -1.47
CA MET A 19 -6.18 14.63 -0.44
C MET A 19 -6.80 14.37 0.94
N VAL A 20 -7.73 15.21 1.37
CA VAL A 20 -8.45 15.00 2.64
C VAL A 20 -9.22 13.68 2.63
N SER A 21 -9.91 13.38 1.52
CA SER A 21 -10.61 12.11 1.34
C SER A 21 -9.67 10.90 1.43
N ALA A 22 -8.49 10.97 0.82
CA ALA A 22 -7.50 9.90 0.89
C ALA A 22 -6.97 9.69 2.33
N MET A 23 -6.77 10.78 3.09
CA MET A 23 -6.42 10.68 4.52
C MET A 23 -7.52 9.98 5.32
N VAL A 24 -8.79 10.34 5.10
CA VAL A 24 -9.95 9.68 5.76
C VAL A 24 -10.02 8.20 5.39
N VAL A 25 -9.76 7.83 4.13
CA VAL A 25 -9.70 6.43 3.69
C VAL A 25 -8.59 5.67 4.41
N ASN A 26 -7.40 6.24 4.54
CA ASN A 26 -6.29 5.60 5.24
C ASN A 26 -6.59 5.40 6.73
N ILE A 27 -7.17 6.41 7.38
CA ILE A 27 -7.65 6.29 8.77
C ILE A 27 -8.71 5.20 8.88
N GLY A 28 -9.70 5.18 7.98
CA GLY A 28 -10.76 4.16 7.97
C GLY A 28 -10.22 2.75 7.76
N ASN A 29 -9.23 2.57 6.89
CA ASN A 29 -8.55 1.28 6.70
C ASN A 29 -7.77 0.85 7.96
N TYR A 30 -7.16 1.80 8.65
CA TYR A 30 -6.49 1.53 9.91
C TYR A 30 -7.48 1.10 11.00
N LEU A 31 -8.59 1.85 11.14
CA LEU A 31 -9.68 1.52 12.06
C LEU A 31 -10.32 0.15 11.76
N TYR A 32 -10.46 -0.19 10.46
CA TYR A 32 -10.93 -1.52 10.05
C TYR A 32 -10.04 -2.63 10.60
N ASN A 33 -8.72 -2.50 10.48
CA ASN A 33 -7.78 -3.48 11.00
C ASN A 33 -7.82 -3.56 12.54
N LEU A 34 -7.90 -2.42 13.22
CA LEU A 34 -8.02 -2.39 14.69
C LEU A 34 -9.31 -3.05 15.17
N ALA A 35 -10.43 -2.75 14.50
CA ALA A 35 -11.72 -3.34 14.86
C ALA A 35 -11.71 -4.86 14.66
N LEU A 36 -11.12 -5.36 13.56
CA LEU A 36 -10.96 -6.79 13.34
C LEU A 36 -10.09 -7.43 14.42
N GLY A 37 -8.93 -6.84 14.73
CA GLY A 37 -8.05 -7.37 15.77
C GLY A 37 -8.76 -7.49 17.12
N ARG A 38 -9.53 -6.47 17.52
CA ARG A 38 -10.28 -6.49 18.80
C ARG A 38 -11.43 -7.47 18.84
N LEU A 39 -12.14 -7.65 17.72
CA LEU A 39 -13.34 -8.50 17.67
C LEU A 39 -13.01 -9.98 17.49
N LEU A 40 -11.90 -10.29 16.81
CA LEU A 40 -11.58 -11.65 16.42
C LEU A 40 -10.62 -12.36 17.39
N GLY A 41 -9.82 -11.60 18.13
CA GLY A 41 -8.71 -12.14 18.90
C GLY A 41 -7.50 -12.53 17.99
N PRO A 42 -6.35 -12.91 18.57
CA PRO A 42 -5.11 -13.11 17.83
C PRO A 42 -5.20 -14.17 16.72
N GLU A 43 -5.74 -15.33 17.00
CA GLU A 43 -5.78 -16.46 16.07
C GLU A 43 -6.59 -16.15 14.79
N ALA A 44 -7.86 -15.73 14.96
CA ALA A 44 -8.72 -15.41 13.83
C ALA A 44 -8.31 -14.10 13.13
N PHE A 45 -7.68 -13.16 13.86
CA PHE A 45 -7.10 -11.97 13.27
C PHE A 45 -5.90 -12.31 12.38
N ALA A 46 -5.12 -13.35 12.68
CA ALA A 46 -4.04 -13.80 11.82
C ALA A 46 -4.54 -14.16 10.39
N ASP A 47 -5.68 -14.84 10.28
CA ASP A 47 -6.30 -15.17 8.98
C ASP A 47 -6.82 -13.93 8.25
N ALA A 48 -7.47 -13.01 8.99
CA ALA A 48 -7.90 -11.73 8.45
C ALA A 48 -6.70 -10.91 7.95
N ALA A 49 -5.58 -10.89 8.68
CA ALA A 49 -4.36 -10.20 8.30
C ALA A 49 -3.75 -10.74 7.00
N ILE A 50 -3.83 -12.05 6.75
CA ILE A 50 -3.43 -12.65 5.46
C ILE A 50 -4.31 -12.12 4.32
N LEU A 51 -5.64 -12.11 4.46
CA LEU A 51 -6.53 -11.58 3.43
C LEU A 51 -6.26 -10.09 3.15
N ILE A 52 -6.02 -9.31 4.20
CA ILE A 52 -5.66 -7.89 4.08
C ILE A 52 -4.32 -7.74 3.38
N THR A 53 -3.34 -8.59 3.69
CA THR A 53 -2.03 -8.58 3.01
C THR A 53 -2.17 -8.95 1.53
N PHE A 54 -2.99 -9.93 1.19
CA PHE A 54 -3.33 -10.24 -0.21
C PHE A 54 -4.01 -9.07 -0.91
N LEU A 55 -4.94 -8.39 -0.23
CA LEU A 55 -5.57 -7.18 -0.77
C LEU A 55 -4.55 -6.06 -1.00
N LEU A 56 -3.59 -5.87 -0.11
CA LEU A 56 -2.49 -4.91 -0.29
C LEU A 56 -1.61 -5.29 -1.49
N ILE A 57 -1.23 -6.55 -1.64
CA ILE A 57 -0.48 -7.03 -2.81
C ILE A 57 -1.25 -6.75 -4.09
N LEU A 58 -2.55 -7.07 -4.14
CA LEU A 58 -3.40 -6.75 -5.28
C LEU A 58 -3.52 -5.23 -5.50
N SER A 59 -3.52 -4.44 -4.44
CA SER A 59 -3.59 -2.96 -4.54
C SER A 59 -2.42 -2.39 -5.33
N PHE A 60 -1.23 -2.90 -5.16
CA PHE A 60 -0.07 -2.44 -5.93
C PHE A 60 -0.16 -2.82 -7.41
N MET A 61 -0.58 -4.06 -7.71
CA MET A 61 -0.83 -4.47 -9.10
C MET A 61 -1.91 -3.60 -9.74
N ALA A 62 -2.99 -3.36 -9.01
CA ALA A 62 -4.11 -2.54 -9.44
C ALA A 62 -3.73 -1.05 -9.55
N MET A 63 -2.86 -0.53 -8.67
CA MET A 63 -2.33 0.84 -8.75
C MET A 63 -1.49 1.04 -10.01
N THR A 64 -0.70 0.05 -10.40
CA THR A 64 0.02 0.08 -11.69
C THR A 64 -0.93 0.28 -12.88
N LEU A 65 -2.06 -0.44 -12.89
CA LEU A 65 -3.10 -0.26 -13.91
C LEU A 65 -3.77 1.12 -13.79
N GLN A 66 -4.12 1.53 -12.58
CA GLN A 66 -4.76 2.82 -12.32
C GLN A 66 -3.89 3.98 -12.80
N LEU A 67 -2.60 4.01 -12.44
CA LEU A 67 -1.66 5.06 -12.84
C LEU A 67 -1.44 5.08 -14.36
N SER A 68 -1.36 3.89 -14.97
CA SER A 68 -1.26 3.77 -16.42
C SER A 68 -2.48 4.35 -17.12
N VAL A 69 -3.68 3.98 -16.66
CA VAL A 69 -4.92 4.52 -17.21
C VAL A 69 -5.01 6.02 -16.98
N ALA A 70 -4.65 6.53 -15.81
CA ALA A 70 -4.65 7.96 -15.51
C ALA A 70 -3.74 8.76 -16.45
N LYS A 71 -2.50 8.29 -16.66
CA LYS A 71 -1.53 8.93 -17.52
C LYS A 71 -2.04 9.05 -18.96
N PHE A 72 -2.46 7.94 -19.56
CA PHE A 72 -2.86 7.92 -20.97
C PHE A 72 -4.24 8.56 -21.20
N THR A 73 -5.18 8.42 -20.27
CA THR A 73 -6.46 9.17 -20.33
C THR A 73 -6.22 10.67 -20.29
N GLY A 74 -5.27 11.16 -19.49
CA GLY A 74 -4.94 12.57 -19.41
C GLY A 74 -4.30 13.15 -20.70
N SER A 75 -3.72 12.29 -21.56
CA SER A 75 -3.03 12.70 -22.78
C SER A 75 -3.84 12.52 -24.07
N PHE A 76 -4.90 11.70 -24.08
CA PHE A 76 -5.65 11.36 -25.29
C PHE A 76 -6.86 12.28 -25.54
N ASP A 77 -7.31 12.36 -26.81
CA ASP A 77 -8.55 12.99 -27.21
C ASP A 77 -9.78 12.17 -26.80
N SER A 78 -10.95 12.79 -26.72
CA SER A 78 -12.18 12.19 -26.22
C SER A 78 -12.51 10.82 -26.82
N ALA A 79 -12.43 10.68 -28.15
CA ALA A 79 -12.74 9.41 -28.84
C ALA A 79 -11.70 8.33 -28.52
N LYS A 80 -10.41 8.72 -28.47
CA LYS A 80 -9.29 7.84 -28.14
C LYS A 80 -9.32 7.43 -26.66
N LYS A 81 -9.78 8.32 -25.75
CA LYS A 81 -10.01 7.98 -24.32
C LYS A 81 -11.01 6.85 -24.13
N ASP A 82 -12.17 6.90 -24.80
CA ASP A 82 -13.19 5.85 -24.67
C ASP A 82 -12.70 4.51 -25.28
N ALA A 83 -11.95 4.55 -26.39
CA ALA A 83 -11.30 3.37 -26.97
C ALA A 83 -10.27 2.78 -26.01
N PHE A 84 -9.42 3.61 -25.42
CA PHE A 84 -8.43 3.20 -24.45
C PHE A 84 -9.04 2.65 -23.17
N LEU A 85 -10.11 3.25 -22.66
CA LEU A 85 -10.86 2.75 -21.52
C LEU A 85 -11.45 1.35 -21.79
N LYS A 86 -12.00 1.13 -22.99
CA LYS A 86 -12.50 -0.19 -23.40
C LYS A 86 -11.38 -1.23 -23.46
N TYR A 87 -10.25 -0.87 -24.05
CA TYR A 87 -9.06 -1.72 -24.12
C TYR A 87 -8.54 -2.06 -22.71
N SER A 88 -8.38 -1.06 -21.85
CA SER A 88 -7.89 -1.23 -20.46
C SER A 88 -8.83 -2.11 -19.63
N ARG A 89 -10.15 -1.94 -19.75
CA ARG A 89 -11.15 -2.80 -19.09
C ARG A 89 -11.06 -4.25 -19.55
N LYS A 90 -10.93 -4.49 -20.86
CA LYS A 90 -10.76 -5.84 -21.40
C LYS A 90 -9.54 -6.52 -20.78
N TRP A 91 -8.39 -5.86 -20.82
CA TRP A 91 -7.15 -6.43 -20.27
C TRP A 91 -7.15 -6.55 -18.76
N SER A 92 -7.73 -5.59 -18.04
CA SER A 92 -7.86 -5.69 -16.59
C SER A 92 -8.74 -6.86 -16.17
N LEU A 93 -9.83 -7.14 -16.89
CA LEU A 93 -10.65 -8.32 -16.65
C LEU A 93 -9.90 -9.62 -16.96
N ILE A 94 -9.18 -9.70 -18.09
CA ILE A 94 -8.39 -10.90 -18.44
C ILE A 94 -7.34 -11.16 -17.36
N ILE A 95 -6.56 -10.15 -16.98
CA ILE A 95 -5.52 -10.27 -15.95
C ILE A 95 -6.16 -10.58 -14.60
N GLY A 96 -7.22 -9.86 -14.23
CA GLY A 96 -7.95 -10.09 -12.98
C GLY A 96 -8.55 -11.48 -12.88
N CYS A 97 -9.13 -12.00 -13.98
CA CYS A 97 -9.64 -13.38 -14.03
C CYS A 97 -8.49 -14.40 -13.93
N ALA A 98 -7.36 -14.16 -14.61
CA ALA A 98 -6.20 -15.04 -14.55
C ALA A 98 -5.62 -15.11 -13.12
N VAL A 99 -5.44 -13.95 -12.47
CA VAL A 99 -4.95 -13.89 -11.08
C VAL A 99 -5.98 -14.48 -10.10
N GLY A 100 -7.27 -14.16 -10.26
CA GLY A 100 -8.34 -14.73 -9.46
C GLY A 100 -8.43 -16.25 -9.61
N LEU A 101 -8.36 -16.76 -10.84
CA LEU A 101 -8.35 -18.20 -11.10
C LEU A 101 -7.12 -18.89 -10.47
N LEU A 102 -5.96 -18.27 -10.54
CA LEU A 102 -4.74 -18.76 -9.89
C LEU A 102 -4.93 -18.86 -8.37
N ILE A 103 -5.43 -17.82 -7.72
CA ILE A 103 -5.72 -17.84 -6.26
C ILE A 103 -6.77 -18.90 -5.94
N PHE A 104 -7.81 -19.02 -6.76
CA PHE A 104 -8.88 -20.03 -6.57
C PHE A 104 -8.35 -21.46 -6.67
N MET A 105 -7.50 -21.76 -7.67
CA MET A 105 -6.86 -23.07 -7.84
C MET A 105 -5.88 -23.37 -6.71
N LEU A 106 -5.14 -22.35 -6.27
CA LEU A 106 -4.16 -22.48 -5.18
C LEU A 106 -4.78 -22.34 -3.78
N ALA A 107 -6.10 -22.23 -3.63
CA ALA A 107 -6.75 -22.00 -2.34
C ALA A 107 -6.40 -23.09 -1.29
N THR A 108 -6.35 -24.38 -1.69
CA THR A 108 -5.94 -25.46 -0.78
C THR A 108 -4.45 -25.42 -0.42
N PRO A 109 -3.50 -25.30 -1.36
CA PRO A 109 -2.10 -25.04 -1.04
C PRO A 109 -1.90 -23.79 -0.15
N LEU A 110 -2.60 -22.68 -0.44
CA LEU A 110 -2.50 -21.45 0.35
C LEU A 110 -2.98 -21.65 1.79
N ARG A 111 -4.10 -22.38 1.99
CA ARG A 111 -4.54 -22.75 3.32
C ARG A 111 -3.46 -23.53 4.08
N GLN A 112 -2.87 -24.52 3.45
CA GLN A 112 -1.81 -25.35 4.07
C GLN A 112 -0.56 -24.51 4.37
N TRP A 113 -0.15 -23.67 3.41
CA TRP A 113 1.05 -22.85 3.53
C TRP A 113 0.93 -21.80 4.65
N PHE A 114 -0.22 -21.14 4.75
CA PHE A 114 -0.46 -20.11 5.76
C PHE A 114 -1.16 -20.62 7.01
N GLN A 115 -1.40 -21.92 7.13
CA GLN A 115 -2.06 -22.54 8.27
C GLN A 115 -3.36 -21.81 8.66
N THR A 116 -4.19 -21.49 7.64
CA THR A 116 -5.46 -20.80 7.87
C THR A 116 -6.59 -21.80 8.09
N ASP A 117 -7.65 -21.40 8.82
CA ASP A 117 -8.78 -22.27 9.12
C ASP A 117 -9.59 -22.64 7.88
N SER A 118 -9.71 -21.71 6.91
CA SER A 118 -10.64 -21.86 5.80
C SER A 118 -9.98 -21.80 4.42
N VAL A 119 -10.29 -22.81 3.58
CA VAL A 119 -10.03 -22.76 2.13
C VAL A 119 -10.99 -21.78 1.44
N LEU A 120 -12.23 -21.68 1.97
CA LEU A 120 -13.30 -20.91 1.35
C LEU A 120 -13.00 -19.41 1.33
N MET A 121 -12.28 -18.90 2.34
CA MET A 121 -11.87 -17.50 2.38
C MET A 121 -11.06 -17.08 1.15
N PHE A 122 -10.11 -17.92 0.68
CA PHE A 122 -9.32 -17.65 -0.54
C PHE A 122 -10.18 -17.76 -1.81
N LYS A 123 -11.13 -18.70 -1.86
CA LYS A 123 -12.04 -18.84 -3.01
C LYS A 123 -12.97 -17.64 -3.15
N ILE A 124 -13.54 -17.17 -2.03
CA ILE A 124 -14.37 -15.96 -2.01
C ILE A 124 -13.54 -14.75 -2.45
N PHE A 125 -12.36 -14.56 -1.86
CA PHE A 125 -11.46 -13.47 -2.20
C PHE A 125 -11.09 -13.48 -3.69
N ALA A 126 -10.80 -14.64 -4.26
CA ALA A 126 -10.46 -14.83 -5.66
C ALA A 126 -11.53 -14.30 -6.62
N VAL A 127 -12.83 -14.47 -6.28
CA VAL A 127 -13.96 -13.95 -7.08
C VAL A 127 -13.96 -12.42 -7.10
N GLY A 128 -13.45 -11.76 -6.06
CA GLY A 128 -13.34 -10.31 -5.99
C GLY A 128 -12.24 -9.72 -6.88
N VAL A 129 -11.20 -10.51 -7.22
CA VAL A 129 -10.01 -10.00 -7.91
C VAL A 129 -10.32 -9.34 -9.26
N PRO A 130 -11.12 -9.92 -10.17
CA PRO A 130 -11.50 -9.27 -11.43
C PRO A 130 -12.22 -7.94 -11.22
N LEU A 131 -13.08 -7.87 -10.21
CA LEU A 131 -13.82 -6.63 -9.86
C LEU A 131 -12.85 -5.56 -9.36
N TYR A 132 -11.86 -5.94 -8.56
CA TYR A 132 -10.86 -5.03 -8.03
C TYR A 132 -10.01 -4.39 -9.14
N PHE A 133 -9.56 -5.17 -10.11
CA PHE A 133 -8.83 -4.67 -11.27
C PHE A 133 -9.69 -3.76 -12.15
N LEU A 134 -10.95 -4.12 -12.38
CA LEU A 134 -11.89 -3.28 -13.13
C LEU A 134 -12.17 -1.95 -12.42
N MET A 135 -12.34 -1.97 -11.09
CA MET A 135 -12.48 -0.78 -10.25
C MET A 135 -11.28 0.16 -10.39
N SER A 136 -10.06 -0.40 -10.41
CA SER A 136 -8.82 0.37 -10.56
C SER A 136 -8.73 1.09 -11.90
N VAL A 137 -9.18 0.46 -13.00
CA VAL A 137 -9.29 1.11 -14.31
C VAL A 137 -10.29 2.27 -14.28
N ASN A 138 -11.44 2.08 -13.61
CA ASN A 138 -12.43 3.15 -13.47
C ASN A 138 -11.90 4.35 -12.66
N ARG A 139 -11.15 4.07 -11.58
CA ARG A 139 -10.43 5.08 -10.77
C ARG A 139 -9.35 5.80 -11.58
N GLY A 140 -8.57 5.05 -12.38
CA GLY A 140 -7.56 5.61 -13.27
C GLY A 140 -8.17 6.59 -14.28
N TYR A 141 -9.32 6.27 -14.84
CA TYR A 141 -10.05 7.19 -15.72
C TYR A 141 -10.40 8.51 -15.00
N PHE A 142 -11.03 8.44 -13.83
CA PHE A 142 -11.38 9.65 -13.08
C PHE A 142 -10.16 10.45 -12.63
N GLN A 143 -9.06 9.78 -12.31
CA GLN A 143 -7.80 10.42 -11.96
C GLN A 143 -7.19 11.16 -13.16
N GLY A 144 -7.17 10.54 -14.34
CA GLY A 144 -6.66 11.15 -15.58
C GLY A 144 -7.53 12.33 -16.05
N GLU A 145 -8.85 12.25 -15.89
CA GLU A 145 -9.79 13.36 -16.17
C GLU A 145 -9.84 14.42 -15.07
N GLN A 146 -9.04 14.27 -13.99
CA GLN A 146 -9.07 15.14 -12.82
C GLN A 146 -10.46 15.26 -12.16
N GLU A 147 -11.30 14.26 -12.34
CA GLU A 147 -12.63 14.17 -11.71
C GLU A 147 -12.50 13.71 -10.24
N PHE A 148 -11.72 14.45 -9.44
CA PHE A 148 -11.31 14.07 -8.09
C PHE A 148 -12.47 13.83 -7.12
N VAL A 149 -13.61 14.46 -7.32
CA VAL A 149 -14.81 14.21 -6.50
C VAL A 149 -15.35 12.79 -6.74
N LYS A 150 -15.46 12.36 -8.01
CA LYS A 150 -15.89 11.00 -8.34
C LYS A 150 -14.87 9.97 -7.85
N LEU A 151 -13.58 10.27 -8.02
CA LEU A 151 -12.50 9.44 -7.51
C LEU A 151 -12.61 9.27 -5.99
N SER A 152 -12.83 10.35 -5.23
CA SER A 152 -13.03 10.30 -3.78
C SER A 152 -14.23 9.43 -3.39
N ILE A 153 -15.35 9.54 -4.10
CA ILE A 153 -16.56 8.74 -3.83
C ILE A 153 -16.27 7.24 -3.98
N THR A 154 -15.48 6.83 -5.00
CA THR A 154 -15.12 5.41 -5.18
C THR A 154 -14.28 4.88 -4.02
N TYR A 155 -13.32 5.65 -3.53
CA TYR A 155 -12.48 5.25 -2.40
C TYR A 155 -13.26 5.21 -1.08
N GLN A 156 -14.08 6.23 -0.81
CA GLN A 156 -14.94 6.27 0.38
C GLN A 156 -15.97 5.14 0.34
N GLY A 157 -16.59 4.91 -0.82
CA GLY A 157 -17.58 3.85 -1.01
C GLY A 157 -17.02 2.47 -0.70
N GLU A 158 -15.81 2.15 -1.17
CA GLU A 158 -15.13 0.90 -0.85
C GLU A 158 -14.79 0.82 0.64
N MET A 159 -14.10 1.83 1.18
CA MET A 159 -13.60 1.80 2.56
C MET A 159 -14.76 1.71 3.56
N LEU A 160 -15.77 2.57 3.44
CA LEU A 160 -16.92 2.58 4.37
C LEU A 160 -17.72 1.28 4.28
N SER A 161 -17.97 0.79 3.06
CA SER A 161 -18.67 -0.50 2.88
C SER A 161 -17.88 -1.65 3.48
N ARG A 162 -16.56 -1.70 3.25
CA ARG A 162 -15.71 -2.73 3.85
C ARG A 162 -15.77 -2.68 5.37
N LEU A 163 -15.58 -1.51 5.97
CA LEU A 163 -15.64 -1.32 7.40
C LEU A 163 -16.98 -1.77 7.97
N PHE A 164 -18.08 -1.17 7.52
CA PHE A 164 -19.39 -1.41 8.13
C PHE A 164 -19.99 -2.77 7.80
N LEU A 165 -19.86 -3.24 6.55
CA LEU A 165 -20.44 -4.54 6.16
C LEU A 165 -19.67 -5.70 6.79
N THR A 166 -18.33 -5.65 6.82
CA THR A 166 -17.56 -6.73 7.46
C THR A 166 -17.89 -6.82 8.94
N LEU A 167 -17.92 -5.68 9.65
CA LEU A 167 -18.26 -5.68 11.06
C LEU A 167 -19.70 -6.17 11.30
N ALA A 168 -20.65 -5.73 10.48
CA ALA A 168 -22.04 -6.22 10.56
C ALA A 168 -22.12 -7.72 10.31
N PHE A 169 -21.41 -8.25 9.32
CA PHE A 169 -21.39 -9.70 9.04
C PHE A 169 -20.82 -10.49 10.20
N ILE A 170 -19.69 -10.07 10.78
CA ILE A 170 -19.07 -10.74 11.93
C ILE A 170 -20.01 -10.75 13.16
N LEU A 171 -20.75 -9.66 13.37
CA LEU A 171 -21.63 -9.54 14.54
C LEU A 171 -22.98 -10.28 14.39
N ILE A 172 -23.45 -10.50 13.14
CA ILE A 172 -24.82 -10.97 12.87
C ILE A 172 -24.83 -12.41 12.34
N LEU A 173 -23.83 -12.81 11.52
CA LEU A 173 -23.88 -14.06 10.80
C LEU A 173 -23.10 -15.17 11.53
N PRO A 174 -23.64 -16.40 11.60
CA PRO A 174 -23.01 -17.54 12.29
C PRO A 174 -22.02 -18.30 11.37
N PHE A 175 -21.19 -17.59 10.62
CA PHE A 175 -20.16 -18.19 9.75
C PHE A 175 -18.77 -17.98 10.34
N GLY A 176 -17.76 -18.67 9.80
CA GLY A 176 -16.37 -18.47 10.15
C GLY A 176 -15.92 -17.03 9.90
N SER A 177 -15.15 -16.46 10.82
CA SER A 177 -14.74 -15.06 10.77
C SER A 177 -13.90 -14.72 9.54
N SER A 178 -13.03 -15.65 9.09
CA SER A 178 -12.18 -15.48 7.91
C SER A 178 -13.00 -15.42 6.62
N GLU A 179 -14.06 -16.22 6.47
CA GLU A 179 -15.00 -16.14 5.35
C GLU A 179 -15.77 -14.83 5.35
N LEU A 180 -16.23 -14.36 6.51
CA LEU A 180 -16.97 -13.11 6.62
C LEU A 180 -16.10 -11.89 6.27
N VAL A 181 -14.82 -11.91 6.65
CA VAL A 181 -13.86 -10.89 6.22
C VAL A 181 -13.67 -10.92 4.71
N ALA A 182 -13.54 -12.12 4.10
CA ALA A 182 -13.43 -12.25 2.65
C ALA A 182 -14.68 -11.73 1.92
N ILE A 183 -15.89 -12.06 2.42
CA ILE A 183 -17.15 -11.57 1.88
C ILE A 183 -17.20 -10.03 2.00
N GLY A 184 -16.87 -9.48 3.16
CA GLY A 184 -16.85 -8.03 3.39
C GLY A 184 -15.93 -7.28 2.41
N ILE A 185 -14.72 -7.83 2.17
CA ILE A 185 -13.79 -7.29 1.17
C ILE A 185 -14.42 -7.32 -0.22
N VAL A 186 -14.95 -8.46 -0.67
CA VAL A 186 -15.49 -8.62 -2.02
C VAL A 186 -16.73 -7.75 -2.24
N VAL A 187 -17.66 -7.74 -1.30
CA VAL A 187 -18.91 -6.95 -1.39
C VAL A 187 -18.60 -5.44 -1.41
N SER A 188 -17.56 -4.99 -0.70
CA SER A 188 -17.16 -3.58 -0.69
C SER A 188 -16.69 -3.05 -2.05
N LEU A 189 -16.27 -3.92 -2.96
CA LEU A 189 -15.84 -3.53 -4.30
C LEU A 189 -16.98 -2.97 -5.15
N PHE A 190 -18.23 -3.39 -4.91
CA PHE A 190 -19.39 -2.89 -5.67
C PHE A 190 -19.64 -1.39 -5.42
N PRO A 191 -19.78 -0.90 -4.18
CA PRO A 191 -19.82 0.54 -3.92
C PRO A 191 -18.55 1.25 -4.36
N GLY A 192 -17.37 0.61 -4.26
CA GLY A 192 -16.10 1.13 -4.75
C GLY A 192 -16.03 1.34 -6.26
N MET A 193 -16.88 0.66 -7.04
CA MET A 193 -17.01 0.90 -8.49
C MET A 193 -17.89 2.11 -8.83
N LEU A 194 -18.65 2.65 -7.91
CA LEU A 194 -19.57 3.75 -8.16
C LEU A 194 -18.95 5.11 -7.78
N PRO A 195 -19.12 6.15 -8.61
CA PRO A 195 -19.78 6.15 -9.94
C PRO A 195 -18.98 5.39 -11.00
N TYR A 196 -19.66 4.80 -11.97
CA TYR A 196 -19.05 4.05 -13.07
C TYR A 196 -19.06 4.84 -14.36
N LYS A 197 -17.92 4.99 -15.03
CA LYS A 197 -17.85 5.67 -16.33
C LYS A 197 -18.46 4.80 -17.43
N LYS A 198 -19.53 5.25 -18.01
CA LYS A 198 -20.13 4.61 -19.20
C LYS A 198 -19.35 4.99 -20.45
N ILE A 199 -19.09 4.05 -21.33
CA ILE A 199 -18.48 4.28 -22.65
C ILE A 199 -19.62 4.62 -23.59
N VAL A 200 -19.52 5.79 -24.26
CA VAL A 200 -20.51 6.29 -25.20
C VAL A 200 -19.88 6.28 -26.59
N GLY A 201 -20.41 5.47 -27.48
CA GLY A 201 -19.95 5.40 -28.86
C GLY A 201 -19.89 3.96 -29.38
N LYS A 202 -20.43 3.76 -30.60
CA LYS A 202 -20.40 2.43 -31.25
C LYS A 202 -19.13 2.18 -32.05
N ALA A 203 -18.59 3.20 -32.71
CA ALA A 203 -17.35 3.13 -33.47
C ALA A 203 -16.23 3.89 -32.73
N LEU A 204 -15.30 3.15 -32.11
CA LEU A 204 -14.14 3.71 -31.44
C LEU A 204 -12.91 3.55 -32.32
N PRO A 205 -12.02 4.57 -32.38
CA PRO A 205 -10.80 4.46 -33.15
C PRO A 205 -9.88 3.34 -32.61
N PRO A 206 -9.09 2.69 -33.45
CA PRO A 206 -8.09 1.73 -32.97
C PRO A 206 -7.03 2.46 -32.13
N ILE A 207 -6.47 1.75 -31.14
CA ILE A 207 -5.30 2.23 -30.40
C ILE A 207 -4.07 1.88 -31.21
N GLU A 208 -3.20 2.85 -31.42
CA GLU A 208 -1.98 2.69 -32.19
C GLU A 208 -0.99 1.74 -31.49
N SER A 209 -0.19 1.01 -32.27
CA SER A 209 0.81 0.07 -31.72
C SER A 209 1.88 0.79 -30.91
N GLU A 210 2.21 2.03 -31.25
CA GLU A 210 3.16 2.89 -30.53
C GLU A 210 2.65 3.21 -29.13
N ASP A 211 1.39 3.62 -28.98
CA ASP A 211 0.76 3.86 -27.68
C ASP A 211 0.78 2.62 -26.79
N ILE A 212 0.54 1.43 -27.38
CA ILE A 212 0.59 0.16 -26.65
C ILE A 212 2.01 -0.15 -26.18
N SER A 213 3.02 0.15 -26.99
CA SER A 213 4.43 -0.04 -26.61
C SER A 213 4.84 0.86 -25.44
N HIS A 214 4.49 2.14 -25.52
CA HIS A 214 4.71 3.10 -24.42
C HIS A 214 3.96 2.69 -23.14
N LEU A 215 2.71 2.24 -23.27
CA LEU A 215 1.93 1.72 -22.15
C LEU A 215 2.63 0.52 -21.50
N LYS A 216 3.04 -0.49 -22.27
CA LYS A 216 3.72 -1.68 -21.75
C LYS A 216 4.99 -1.32 -20.97
N LYS A 217 5.83 -0.44 -21.55
CA LYS A 217 7.06 0.02 -20.88
C LYS A 217 6.76 0.71 -19.55
N PHE A 218 5.77 1.60 -19.52
CA PHE A 218 5.37 2.29 -18.30
C PHE A 218 4.82 1.34 -17.24
N VAL A 219 3.95 0.38 -17.64
CA VAL A 219 3.40 -0.65 -16.75
C VAL A 219 4.50 -1.49 -16.11
N ILE A 220 5.47 -1.96 -16.89
CA ILE A 220 6.56 -2.81 -16.38
C ILE A 220 7.41 -2.03 -15.36
N VAL A 221 7.83 -0.81 -15.67
CA VAL A 221 8.66 -0.01 -14.76
C VAL A 221 7.92 0.30 -13.46
N THR A 222 6.65 0.69 -13.57
CA THR A 222 5.82 0.98 -12.39
C THR A 222 5.59 -0.28 -11.55
N ALA A 223 5.31 -1.42 -12.19
CA ALA A 223 5.10 -2.70 -11.49
C ALA A 223 6.36 -3.16 -10.73
N LEU A 224 7.54 -3.03 -11.33
CA LEU A 224 8.80 -3.38 -10.66
C LEU A 224 9.07 -2.50 -9.44
N TYR A 225 8.79 -1.21 -9.53
CA TYR A 225 8.90 -0.30 -8.39
C TYR A 225 7.93 -0.67 -7.26
N GLU A 226 6.65 -0.83 -7.60
CA GLU A 226 5.61 -1.18 -6.64
C GLU A 226 5.88 -2.55 -5.97
N LEU A 227 6.38 -3.53 -6.73
CA LEU A 227 6.74 -4.84 -6.19
C LEU A 227 7.79 -4.73 -5.07
N THR A 228 8.77 -3.85 -5.22
CA THR A 228 9.79 -3.59 -4.19
C THR A 228 9.16 -3.12 -2.88
N GLN A 229 8.20 -2.20 -2.97
CA GLN A 229 7.49 -1.67 -1.80
C GLN A 229 6.63 -2.74 -1.09
N ILE A 230 5.99 -3.63 -1.87
CA ILE A 230 5.22 -4.75 -1.33
C ILE A 230 6.11 -5.67 -0.50
N ILE A 231 7.24 -6.09 -1.10
CA ILE A 231 8.16 -7.05 -0.50
C ILE A 231 8.61 -6.56 0.89
N ILE A 232 9.07 -5.31 0.97
CA ILE A 232 9.57 -4.75 2.22
C ILE A 232 8.47 -4.60 3.27
N ASN A 233 7.30 -4.09 2.86
CA ASN A 233 6.25 -3.74 3.82
C ASN A 233 5.36 -4.90 4.26
N ASN A 234 5.31 -6.02 3.52
CA ASN A 234 4.33 -7.07 3.77
C ASN A 234 4.91 -8.49 3.80
N GLY A 235 6.14 -8.67 3.36
CA GLY A 235 6.74 -9.99 3.27
C GLY A 235 6.96 -10.66 4.62
N ASP A 236 7.23 -9.88 5.65
CA ASP A 236 7.37 -10.33 7.03
C ASP A 236 6.11 -11.01 7.57
N ILE A 237 4.93 -10.41 7.39
CA ILE A 237 3.66 -11.01 7.85
C ILE A 237 3.37 -12.34 7.15
N LEU A 238 3.67 -12.43 5.84
CA LEU A 238 3.45 -13.67 5.10
C LEU A 238 4.35 -14.79 5.63
N LEU A 239 5.63 -14.49 5.90
CA LEU A 239 6.59 -15.47 6.40
C LEU A 239 6.29 -15.85 7.86
N VAL A 240 5.94 -14.88 8.70
CA VAL A 240 5.54 -15.16 10.08
C VAL A 240 4.30 -16.05 10.11
N LYS A 241 3.28 -15.79 9.30
CA LYS A 241 2.09 -16.65 9.24
C LYS A 241 2.40 -18.05 8.69
N HIS A 242 3.47 -18.19 7.91
CA HIS A 242 3.91 -19.50 7.41
C HIS A 242 4.66 -20.31 8.47
N PHE A 243 5.59 -19.69 9.19
CA PHE A 243 6.52 -20.40 10.08
C PHE A 243 6.03 -20.52 11.53
N PHE A 244 5.14 -19.63 11.98
CA PHE A 244 4.66 -19.57 13.36
C PHE A 244 3.20 -20.02 13.47
N ASP A 245 2.80 -20.42 14.67
CA ASP A 245 1.42 -20.77 14.95
C ASP A 245 0.46 -19.57 14.78
N PRO A 246 -0.86 -19.82 14.61
CA PRO A 246 -1.83 -18.76 14.35
C PRO A 246 -1.87 -17.67 15.43
N HIS A 247 -1.68 -18.03 16.72
CA HIS A 247 -1.68 -17.07 17.81
C HIS A 247 -0.49 -16.10 17.69
N ALA A 248 0.73 -16.63 17.60
CA ALA A 248 1.94 -15.83 17.40
C ALA A 248 1.89 -14.96 16.15
N ALA A 249 1.34 -15.49 15.05
CA ALA A 249 1.17 -14.72 13.81
C ALA A 249 0.16 -13.58 13.96
N GLY A 250 -0.90 -13.76 14.76
CA GLY A 250 -1.86 -12.72 15.09
C GLY A 250 -1.25 -11.62 15.97
N LEU A 251 -0.50 -11.99 16.99
CA LEU A 251 0.25 -11.06 17.82
C LEU A 251 1.22 -10.23 16.97
N TYR A 252 1.99 -10.87 16.10
CA TYR A 252 2.91 -10.20 15.18
C TYR A 252 2.19 -9.24 14.24
N SER A 253 1.07 -9.65 13.66
CA SER A 253 0.27 -8.84 12.73
C SER A 253 -0.25 -7.57 13.39
N SER A 254 -0.66 -7.63 14.66
CA SER A 254 -1.10 -6.46 15.45
C SER A 254 0.04 -5.46 15.66
N MET A 255 1.21 -5.95 16.07
CA MET A 255 2.42 -5.14 16.23
C MET A 255 2.87 -4.51 14.91
N ALA A 256 2.85 -5.29 13.82
CA ALA A 256 3.21 -4.83 12.49
C ALA A 256 2.28 -3.71 12.00
N LEU A 257 0.99 -3.78 12.30
CA LEU A 257 0.05 -2.71 11.96
C LEU A 257 0.39 -1.39 12.65
N ILE A 258 0.75 -1.44 13.95
CA ILE A 258 1.18 -0.24 14.71
C ILE A 258 2.47 0.33 14.12
N GLY A 259 3.47 -0.50 13.88
CA GLY A 259 4.74 -0.07 13.31
C GLY A 259 4.59 0.53 11.91
N ARG A 260 3.73 -0.03 11.07
CA ARG A 260 3.43 0.53 9.74
C ARG A 260 2.77 1.91 9.78
N ALA A 261 2.02 2.23 10.83
CA ALA A 261 1.47 3.58 10.99
C ALA A 261 2.59 4.63 11.01
N VAL A 262 3.75 4.33 11.61
CA VAL A 262 4.94 5.19 11.61
C VAL A 262 5.43 5.44 10.19
N TYR A 263 5.55 4.38 9.41
CA TYR A 263 5.95 4.46 8.00
C TYR A 263 4.97 5.31 7.18
N PHE A 264 3.66 5.10 7.31
CA PHE A 264 2.65 5.85 6.57
C PHE A 264 2.65 7.35 6.90
N VAL A 265 2.84 7.71 8.16
CA VAL A 265 2.96 9.13 8.55
C VAL A 265 4.22 9.74 7.96
N ALA A 266 5.36 9.06 8.04
CA ALA A 266 6.61 9.51 7.42
C ALA A 266 6.49 9.65 5.90
N TRP A 267 5.81 8.69 5.23
CA TRP A 267 5.58 8.70 3.79
C TRP A 267 4.80 9.94 3.31
N MET A 268 3.85 10.46 4.10
CA MET A 268 3.16 11.72 3.76
C MET A 268 4.14 12.90 3.61
N PHE A 269 5.15 12.99 4.47
CA PHE A 269 6.20 14.02 4.34
C PHE A 269 7.07 13.78 3.11
N VAL A 270 7.39 12.54 2.81
CA VAL A 270 8.20 12.16 1.65
C VAL A 270 7.49 12.52 0.34
N MET A 271 6.17 12.37 0.28
CA MET A 271 5.38 12.79 -0.91
C MET A 271 5.44 14.30 -1.18
N LEU A 272 5.63 15.12 -0.13
CA LEU A 272 5.82 16.57 -0.30
C LEU A 272 7.24 16.89 -0.77
N LEU A 273 8.24 16.12 -0.35
CA LEU A 273 9.64 16.28 -0.73
C LEU A 273 9.84 16.23 -2.26
N LEU A 274 9.24 15.23 -2.92
CA LEU A 274 9.45 14.96 -4.34
C LEU A 274 9.16 16.18 -5.24
N PRO A 275 7.96 16.80 -5.23
CA PRO A 275 7.68 17.93 -6.11
C PRO A 275 8.51 19.19 -5.75
N GLU A 276 8.85 19.38 -4.48
CA GLU A 276 9.68 20.51 -4.06
C GLU A 276 11.12 20.36 -4.55
N VAL A 277 11.71 19.15 -4.47
CA VAL A 277 13.06 18.87 -5.01
C VAL A 277 13.08 19.06 -6.51
N VAL A 278 12.11 18.49 -7.26
CA VAL A 278 12.02 18.67 -8.72
C VAL A 278 11.96 20.14 -9.11
N LYS A 279 11.17 20.95 -8.39
CA LYS A 279 11.06 22.39 -8.63
C LYS A 279 12.40 23.10 -8.42
N LEU A 280 13.04 22.91 -7.27
CA LEU A 280 14.33 23.53 -6.94
C LEU A 280 15.42 23.11 -7.91
N HIS A 281 15.45 21.82 -8.30
CA HIS A 281 16.42 21.30 -9.26
C HIS A 281 16.26 21.97 -10.64
N LYS A 282 15.03 22.15 -11.14
CA LYS A 282 14.75 22.88 -12.39
C LYS A 282 15.15 24.36 -12.31
N GLU A 283 15.07 24.97 -11.13
CA GLU A 283 15.49 26.35 -10.88
C GLU A 283 17.01 26.48 -10.66
N GLY A 284 17.79 25.38 -10.75
CA GLY A 284 19.24 25.37 -10.49
C GLY A 284 19.62 25.65 -9.03
N LYS A 285 18.69 25.53 -8.09
CA LYS A 285 18.88 25.81 -6.68
C LYS A 285 19.35 24.57 -5.91
N ASP A 286 20.05 24.82 -4.78
CA ASP A 286 20.50 23.74 -3.89
C ASP A 286 19.30 23.00 -3.26
N THR A 287 19.24 21.69 -3.52
CA THR A 287 18.20 20.79 -3.00
C THR A 287 18.60 20.12 -1.68
N GLN A 288 19.89 20.18 -1.29
CA GLN A 288 20.39 19.48 -0.11
C GLN A 288 19.81 20.05 1.20
N LYS A 289 19.63 21.38 1.27
CA LYS A 289 19.00 22.01 2.46
C LYS A 289 17.58 21.49 2.70
N LEU A 290 16.83 21.31 1.60
CA LEU A 290 15.47 20.76 1.66
C LEU A 290 15.50 19.29 2.09
N PHE A 291 16.40 18.50 1.53
CA PHE A 291 16.62 17.10 1.91
C PHE A 291 16.87 16.96 3.41
N PHE A 292 17.83 17.69 3.98
CA PHE A 292 18.16 17.63 5.41
C PHE A 292 17.01 18.13 6.29
N LYS A 293 16.23 19.12 5.84
CA LYS A 293 15.02 19.56 6.54
C LYS A 293 14.03 18.41 6.70
N TYR A 294 13.67 17.73 5.61
CA TYR A 294 12.72 16.61 5.65
C TYR A 294 13.29 15.40 6.39
N LEU A 295 14.56 15.08 6.20
CA LEU A 295 15.24 14.02 6.94
C LEU A 295 15.18 14.30 8.46
N GLY A 296 15.48 15.51 8.90
CA GLY A 296 15.40 15.91 10.30
C GLY A 296 13.97 15.84 10.87
N MET A 297 12.97 16.29 10.11
CA MET A 297 11.57 16.20 10.54
C MET A 297 11.12 14.76 10.71
N ILE A 298 11.45 13.88 9.76
CA ILE A 298 11.08 12.46 9.82
C ILE A 298 11.87 11.76 10.93
N THR A 299 13.15 12.07 11.12
CA THR A 299 13.94 11.54 12.23
C THR A 299 13.31 11.91 13.59
N ALA A 300 12.95 13.18 13.80
CA ALA A 300 12.31 13.62 15.03
C ALA A 300 10.98 12.90 15.28
N LEU A 301 10.14 12.79 14.24
CA LEU A 301 8.86 12.09 14.32
C LEU A 301 9.03 10.61 14.68
N THR A 302 9.87 9.90 13.93
CA THR A 302 10.05 8.45 14.12
C THR A 302 10.75 8.12 15.44
N THR A 303 11.72 8.95 15.87
CA THR A 303 12.34 8.83 17.18
C THR A 303 11.31 9.03 18.30
N GLY A 304 10.42 10.01 18.17
CA GLY A 304 9.33 10.21 19.13
C GLY A 304 8.45 8.98 19.26
N VAL A 305 8.09 8.35 18.13
CA VAL A 305 7.28 7.12 18.16
C VAL A 305 8.03 5.95 18.78
N VAL A 306 9.32 5.75 18.46
CA VAL A 306 10.13 4.70 19.09
C VAL A 306 10.21 4.90 20.61
N ILE A 307 10.41 6.14 21.07
CA ILE A 307 10.44 6.45 22.52
C ILE A 307 9.07 6.14 23.16
N ILE A 308 7.97 6.55 22.55
CA ILE A 308 6.61 6.30 23.09
C ILE A 308 6.31 4.81 23.13
N THR A 309 6.65 4.05 22.08
CA THR A 309 6.45 2.61 22.04
C THR A 309 7.40 1.84 22.98
N PHE A 310 8.54 2.41 23.34
CA PHE A 310 9.44 1.87 24.36
C PHE A 310 8.93 2.12 25.79
N LEU A 311 8.43 3.34 26.06
CA LEU A 311 7.97 3.72 27.40
C LEU A 311 6.59 3.15 27.77
N LEU A 312 5.70 2.98 26.80
CA LEU A 312 4.29 2.62 27.04
C LEU A 312 3.82 1.46 26.12
N PRO A 313 4.62 0.37 25.96
CA PRO A 313 4.29 -0.67 24.97
C PRO A 313 2.98 -1.40 25.28
N GLU A 314 2.77 -1.81 26.54
CA GLU A 314 1.57 -2.52 26.99
C GLU A 314 0.33 -1.64 26.88
N LEU A 315 0.43 -0.36 27.27
CA LEU A 315 -0.69 0.57 27.17
C LEU A 315 -1.13 0.73 25.71
N ILE A 316 -0.18 0.89 24.77
CA ILE A 316 -0.48 1.07 23.35
C ILE A 316 -1.16 -0.18 22.78
N ILE A 317 -0.60 -1.37 23.02
CA ILE A 317 -1.18 -2.64 22.56
C ILE A 317 -2.57 -2.84 23.15
N ASN A 318 -2.71 -2.69 24.47
CA ASN A 318 -3.99 -2.91 25.15
C ASN A 318 -5.08 -1.92 24.69
N VAL A 319 -4.75 -0.65 24.53
CA VAL A 319 -5.71 0.37 24.04
C VAL A 319 -6.12 0.10 22.59
N LEU A 320 -5.19 -0.34 21.75
CA LEU A 320 -5.48 -0.54 20.32
C LEU A 320 -6.13 -1.90 20.05
N PHE A 321 -5.58 -2.99 20.58
CA PHE A 321 -5.99 -4.36 20.27
C PHE A 321 -6.67 -5.10 21.42
N GLY A 322 -6.38 -4.76 22.65
CA GLY A 322 -6.91 -5.43 23.84
C GLY A 322 -5.85 -6.26 24.56
N ASN A 323 -6.25 -6.79 25.73
CA ASN A 323 -5.35 -7.46 26.66
C ASN A 323 -4.75 -8.76 26.11
N GLU A 324 -5.47 -9.44 25.21
CA GLU A 324 -5.02 -10.69 24.57
C GLU A 324 -3.74 -10.53 23.72
N TYR A 325 -3.39 -9.31 23.35
CA TYR A 325 -2.21 -8.98 22.53
C TYR A 325 -1.02 -8.44 23.33
N VAL A 326 -1.15 -8.27 24.65
CA VAL A 326 -0.11 -7.62 25.48
C VAL A 326 1.19 -8.43 25.51
N GLU A 327 1.15 -9.73 25.31
CA GLU A 327 2.33 -10.59 25.23
C GLU A 327 3.40 -10.09 24.26
N ILE A 328 3.01 -9.55 23.09
CA ILE A 328 3.93 -9.05 22.07
C ILE A 328 4.47 -7.63 22.36
N ALA A 329 3.97 -6.95 23.38
CA ALA A 329 4.26 -5.55 23.66
C ALA A 329 5.77 -5.26 23.79
N HIS A 330 6.53 -6.18 24.37
CA HIS A 330 7.98 -6.04 24.56
C HIS A 330 8.79 -5.90 23.25
N LEU A 331 8.23 -6.34 22.10
CA LEU A 331 8.85 -6.20 20.77
C LEU A 331 8.38 -4.95 20.01
N LEU A 332 7.34 -4.25 20.48
CA LEU A 332 6.72 -3.14 19.76
C LEU A 332 7.72 -2.04 19.38
N TRP A 333 8.56 -1.62 20.30
CA TRP A 333 9.54 -0.57 20.05
C TRP A 333 10.63 -1.01 19.04
N LYS A 334 11.03 -2.30 19.07
CA LYS A 334 11.96 -2.86 18.08
C LYS A 334 11.37 -2.83 16.69
N TYR A 335 10.11 -3.21 16.54
CA TYR A 335 9.42 -3.14 15.25
C TYR A 335 9.21 -1.69 14.78
N ALA A 336 8.86 -0.78 15.68
CA ALA A 336 8.78 0.65 15.40
C ALA A 336 10.13 1.22 14.94
N LEU A 337 11.26 0.74 15.53
CA LEU A 337 12.61 1.09 15.09
C LEU A 337 12.90 0.59 13.67
N ALA A 338 12.59 -0.67 13.34
CA ALA A 338 12.76 -1.21 12.00
C ALA A 338 11.97 -0.40 10.97
N SER A 339 10.70 -0.10 11.26
CA SER A 339 9.83 0.72 10.41
C SER A 339 10.36 2.16 10.26
N SER A 340 10.96 2.72 11.32
CA SER A 340 11.57 4.05 11.31
C SER A 340 12.81 4.11 10.42
N LEU A 341 13.69 3.12 10.52
CA LEU A 341 14.88 2.99 9.66
C LEU A 341 14.47 2.91 8.19
N PHE A 342 13.44 2.13 7.88
CA PHE A 342 12.90 2.05 6.52
C PHE A 342 12.30 3.37 6.06
N ALA A 343 11.55 4.07 6.92
CA ALA A 343 11.00 5.38 6.60
C ALA A 343 12.11 6.40 6.27
N LEU A 344 13.22 6.40 7.03
CA LEU A 344 14.38 7.24 6.77
C LEU A 344 15.08 6.86 5.46
N ALA A 345 15.23 5.57 5.17
CA ALA A 345 15.77 5.08 3.91
C ALA A 345 14.93 5.58 2.71
N ASN A 346 13.60 5.60 2.82
CA ASN A 346 12.73 6.11 1.76
C ASN A 346 12.91 7.61 1.48
N VAL A 347 13.38 8.42 2.42
CA VAL A 347 13.72 9.84 2.13
C VAL A 347 14.79 9.93 1.05
N PHE A 348 15.84 9.08 1.14
CA PHE A 348 16.90 9.00 0.13
C PHE A 348 16.34 8.52 -1.21
N VAL A 349 15.50 7.49 -1.21
CA VAL A 349 14.87 6.96 -2.44
C VAL A 349 14.13 8.05 -3.18
N TYR A 350 13.22 8.75 -2.53
CA TYR A 350 12.40 9.78 -3.17
C TYR A 350 13.20 11.03 -3.54
N TYR A 351 14.20 11.40 -2.74
CA TYR A 351 15.13 12.48 -3.08
C TYR A 351 15.85 12.19 -4.38
N TYR A 352 16.45 11.00 -4.51
CA TYR A 352 17.18 10.63 -5.71
C TYR A 352 16.27 10.31 -6.89
N LEU A 353 15.09 9.77 -6.67
CA LEU A 353 14.08 9.59 -7.70
C LEU A 353 13.66 10.94 -8.30
N SER A 354 13.60 12.00 -7.48
CA SER A 354 13.33 13.37 -7.94
C SER A 354 14.45 13.96 -8.82
N LEU A 355 15.64 13.36 -8.76
CA LEU A 355 16.83 13.73 -9.54
C LEU A 355 17.14 12.71 -10.66
N ASP A 356 16.17 11.87 -11.02
CA ASP A 356 16.29 10.80 -12.04
C ASP A 356 17.43 9.79 -11.77
N LYS A 357 17.75 9.55 -10.48
CA LYS A 357 18.77 8.57 -10.05
C LYS A 357 18.11 7.36 -9.38
N TYR A 358 18.24 6.20 -10.00
CA TYR A 358 17.48 4.99 -9.63
C TYR A 358 18.22 4.01 -8.73
N LEU A 359 19.52 4.20 -8.43
CA LEU A 359 20.29 3.26 -7.59
C LEU A 359 19.69 3.06 -6.20
N PRO A 360 19.18 4.09 -5.47
CA PRO A 360 18.53 3.87 -4.17
C PRO A 360 17.27 3.01 -4.24
N VAL A 361 16.51 3.06 -5.33
CA VAL A 361 15.37 2.17 -5.58
C VAL A 361 15.85 0.72 -5.73
N LEU A 362 16.90 0.50 -6.52
CA LEU A 362 17.49 -0.82 -6.72
C LEU A 362 18.02 -1.41 -5.39
N LEU A 363 18.72 -0.58 -4.60
CA LEU A 363 19.19 -0.98 -3.27
C LEU A 363 18.01 -1.41 -2.37
N SER A 364 16.91 -0.66 -2.36
CA SER A 364 15.71 -1.05 -1.61
C SER A 364 15.18 -2.41 -2.04
N GLY A 365 15.19 -2.70 -3.34
CA GLY A 365 14.79 -4.04 -3.86
C GLY A 365 15.69 -5.15 -3.36
N VAL A 366 17.01 -4.96 -3.43
CA VAL A 366 18.00 -5.95 -2.96
C VAL A 366 17.85 -6.20 -1.46
N PHE A 367 17.74 -5.14 -0.65
CA PHE A 367 17.55 -5.27 0.79
C PHE A 367 16.19 -5.86 1.16
N GLY A 368 15.14 -5.59 0.39
CA GLY A 368 13.84 -6.24 0.56
C GLY A 368 13.90 -7.75 0.34
N LEU A 369 14.59 -8.19 -0.73
CA LEU A 369 14.83 -9.61 -0.97
C LEU A 369 15.74 -10.24 0.11
N ALA A 370 16.74 -9.51 0.58
CA ALA A 370 17.60 -9.94 1.69
C ALA A 370 16.79 -10.09 2.99
N GLN A 371 15.82 -9.23 3.26
CA GLN A 371 14.90 -9.36 4.39
C GLN A 371 14.09 -10.65 4.31
N LEU A 372 13.46 -10.92 3.16
CA LEU A 372 12.71 -12.17 2.99
C LEU A 372 13.60 -13.39 3.12
N GLY A 373 14.77 -13.39 2.47
CA GLY A 373 15.73 -14.50 2.52
C GLY A 373 16.25 -14.77 3.93
N SER A 374 16.56 -13.72 4.69
CA SER A 374 17.02 -13.88 6.08
C SER A 374 15.92 -14.38 7.01
N ILE A 375 14.69 -13.89 6.91
CA ILE A 375 13.56 -14.41 7.70
C ILE A 375 13.24 -15.85 7.32
N PHE A 376 13.35 -16.21 6.04
CA PHE A 376 13.14 -17.58 5.58
C PHE A 376 14.16 -18.58 6.17
N ILE A 377 15.41 -18.15 6.39
CA ILE A 377 16.48 -18.98 6.95
C ILE A 377 16.46 -18.97 8.49
N TRP A 378 16.27 -17.81 9.10
CA TRP A 378 16.33 -17.60 10.55
C TRP A 378 14.99 -17.09 11.08
N HIS A 379 14.18 -18.00 11.56
CA HIS A 379 12.84 -17.72 12.10
C HIS A 379 12.60 -18.42 13.45
N ASP A 380 13.64 -18.53 14.29
CA ASP A 380 13.56 -19.25 15.56
C ASP A 380 12.56 -18.62 16.55
N SER A 381 12.37 -17.30 16.47
CA SER A 381 11.44 -16.56 17.31
C SER A 381 10.93 -15.27 16.63
N LEU A 382 9.80 -14.72 17.10
CA LEU A 382 9.32 -13.42 16.63
C LEU A 382 10.35 -12.30 16.90
N ALA A 383 11.10 -12.40 17.97
CA ALA A 383 12.18 -11.47 18.28
C ALA A 383 13.28 -11.51 17.22
N THR A 384 13.71 -12.71 16.80
CA THR A 384 14.69 -12.90 15.70
C THR A 384 14.20 -12.26 14.41
N VAL A 385 12.94 -12.44 14.04
CA VAL A 385 12.36 -11.84 12.84
C VAL A 385 12.44 -10.31 12.88
N VAL A 386 12.12 -9.70 14.02
CA VAL A 386 12.16 -8.23 14.18
C VAL A 386 13.61 -7.73 14.19
N GLU A 387 14.53 -8.43 14.81
CA GLU A 387 15.96 -8.07 14.85
C GLU A 387 16.61 -8.14 13.47
N LEU A 388 16.28 -9.15 12.67
CA LEU A 388 16.70 -9.23 11.27
C LEU A 388 16.21 -8.03 10.47
N GLN A 389 14.96 -7.59 10.65
CA GLN A 389 14.44 -6.41 9.98
C GLN A 389 15.23 -5.15 10.38
N ILE A 390 15.57 -4.97 11.69
CA ILE A 390 16.38 -3.84 12.14
C ILE A 390 17.75 -3.86 11.43
N ILE A 391 18.43 -5.00 11.41
CA ILE A 391 19.76 -5.15 10.80
C ILE A 391 19.70 -4.83 9.30
N ILE A 392 18.73 -5.39 8.58
CA ILE A 392 18.57 -5.19 7.14
C ILE A 392 18.22 -3.72 6.82
N MET A 393 17.30 -3.11 7.56
CA MET A 393 16.90 -1.71 7.32
C MET A 393 17.99 -0.73 7.73
N LEU A 394 18.77 -1.03 8.77
CA LEU A 394 19.96 -0.27 9.12
C LEU A 394 21.03 -0.36 8.02
N GLY A 395 21.28 -1.57 7.49
CA GLY A 395 22.15 -1.78 6.35
C GLY A 395 21.71 -0.95 5.13
N LEU A 396 20.43 -1.00 4.78
CA LEU A 396 19.86 -0.20 3.68
C LEU A 396 20.12 1.30 3.89
N LEU A 397 19.82 1.82 5.09
CA LEU A 397 20.02 3.23 5.43
C LEU A 397 21.49 3.64 5.33
N VAL A 398 22.42 2.80 5.82
CA VAL A 398 23.87 3.03 5.73
C VAL A 398 24.33 3.08 4.27
N PHE A 399 23.93 2.12 3.43
CA PHE A 399 24.32 2.10 2.02
C PHE A 399 23.79 3.31 1.25
N GLN A 400 22.55 3.72 1.52
CA GLN A 400 21.97 4.94 0.92
C GLN A 400 22.67 6.21 1.41
N GLY A 401 23.06 6.27 2.68
CA GLY A 401 23.87 7.36 3.24
C GLY A 401 25.25 7.45 2.60
N LEU A 402 25.93 6.31 2.44
CA LEU A 402 27.22 6.25 1.72
C LEU A 402 27.10 6.71 0.27
N TYR A 403 26.07 6.28 -0.42
CA TYR A 403 25.80 6.76 -1.78
C TYR A 403 25.58 8.28 -1.82
N PHE A 404 24.84 8.84 -0.86
CA PHE A 404 24.65 10.28 -0.75
C PHE A 404 25.98 11.02 -0.58
N LEU A 405 26.85 10.55 0.32
CA LEU A 405 28.16 11.15 0.56
C LEU A 405 29.07 11.08 -0.68
N GLN A 406 29.04 9.97 -1.43
CA GLN A 406 29.79 9.81 -2.67
C GLN A 406 29.33 10.81 -3.76
N GLN A 407 28.02 10.94 -3.94
CA GLN A 407 27.45 11.89 -4.90
C GLN A 407 27.79 13.36 -4.56
N LYS A 408 27.80 13.68 -3.27
CA LYS A 408 28.19 15.01 -2.79
C LYS A 408 29.66 15.33 -3.11
N LYS A 409 30.56 14.37 -2.95
CA LYS A 409 31.99 14.53 -3.29
C LYS A 409 32.18 14.76 -4.79
N GLN A 410 31.48 14.02 -5.65
CA GLN A 410 31.55 14.17 -7.10
C GLN A 410 31.04 15.54 -7.58
N SER A 411 30.00 16.08 -6.95
CA SER A 411 29.45 17.40 -7.26
C SER A 411 30.32 18.56 -6.74
N ALA A 412 31.27 18.31 -5.84
CA ALA A 412 32.15 19.31 -5.26
C ALA A 412 33.54 19.36 -5.93
N GLN A 413 33.87 18.44 -6.85
CA GLN A 413 35.08 18.51 -7.66
C GLN A 413 34.86 19.45 -8.85
N PRO A 414 35.59 20.56 -8.94
CA PRO A 414 35.53 21.40 -10.14
C PRO A 414 36.09 20.62 -11.34
N ILE A 415 35.43 20.78 -12.50
CA ILE A 415 35.87 20.29 -13.82
C ILE A 415 37.14 21.01 -14.23
#